data_03238b6dc4d34276a56185c326f2aaab
#
_entry.id   03238b6dc4d34276a56185c326f2aaab
#
_cell.length_a   1.000
_cell.length_b   1.000
_cell.length_c   1.000
_cell.angle_alpha   90.00
_cell.angle_beta   90.00
_cell.angle_gamma   90.00
#
_symmetry.space_group_name_H-M   'P 1'
#
loop_
_entity.id
_entity.type
_entity.pdbx_description
1 polymer ?
#
loop_
_entity_poly.entity_id
_entity_poly.type
_entity_poly.pdbx_seq_one_letter_code
_entity_poly.pdbx_strand_id
1 'polypeptide(L)'
;MDVLCWGKPSISLSIYIKPHINFIKSLLLHTHTAFSITMALRSLLSAAPFLALAHTREITFPPVTGYSSQHVMPQDWLDADITHSRFEGLMTFAHFPYVHCLAPKGQHVEPFDIAILGAPFDTGVTARPGARFGPGGIRAGSRRMSPDAGWSIYTGENLLLDWAKIVDCGDAPLTFLDNTVALKQLDQAHQIVSSRETNSTQHKTPKIITLGGDHTTTLSALRSAYHHWGQVSVIHFDSHIDTWDPDVLGGGISHYAGVNHGTFLHIAHEEGLIRNTSMHAGIRAPVARPKGDVRNDIRCGFQMIKARDIDRIGVSGVIEKLKERVGDSKVYISVDIDVLDPAFAPATGTAEVGGWSTRELLSILDGLEGLDVIGADVVEVAPIYDNPGETTVLAAAQVVESLIGLIVKAGA
;
A
#
# COMPACT_ATOMS: atom_id res chain seq x y z
N MET A 1 -3.75 50.56 34.03
CA MET A 1 -2.67 50.22 34.98
C MET A 1 -2.56 48.72 34.92
N ASP A 2 -1.57 48.04 34.36
CA ASP A 2 -0.33 48.40 33.66
C ASP A 2 -0.12 47.48 32.46
N VAL A 3 0.40 48.10 31.41
CA VAL A 3 0.86 47.44 30.18
C VAL A 3 2.24 46.88 30.44
N LEU A 4 2.50 45.62 30.08
CA LEU A 4 3.82 45.09 29.93
C LEU A 4 3.98 44.43 28.55
N CYS A 5 4.63 45.19 27.68
CA CYS A 5 5.23 44.72 26.40
C CYS A 5 6.35 43.73 26.64
N TRP A 6 6.34 42.61 25.96
CA TRP A 6 7.52 41.74 25.79
C TRP A 6 8.01 41.81 24.37
N GLY A 7 9.27 42.28 24.24
CA GLY A 7 9.95 42.46 22.97
C GLY A 7 10.40 41.13 22.35
N LYS A 8 10.47 41.15 21.05
CA LYS A 8 11.07 40.11 20.22
C LYS A 8 12.59 40.11 20.38
N PRO A 9 13.27 38.97 20.51
CA PRO A 9 14.69 38.88 20.25
C PRO A 9 14.93 38.62 18.77
N SER A 10 15.56 39.58 18.12
CA SER A 10 16.21 39.42 16.81
C SER A 10 17.48 38.59 16.99
N ILE A 11 17.53 37.38 16.47
CA ILE A 11 18.75 36.58 16.37
C ILE A 11 19.42 36.91 15.05
N SER A 12 20.53 37.65 15.17
CA SER A 12 21.47 37.97 14.09
C SER A 12 22.22 36.71 13.64
N LEU A 13 22.01 36.32 12.38
CA LEU A 13 22.76 35.27 11.68
C LEU A 13 24.09 35.86 11.13
N SER A 14 25.09 35.97 11.97
CA SER A 14 26.42 36.37 11.57
C SER A 14 27.45 35.73 12.50
N ILE A 15 27.94 34.58 12.18
CA ILE A 15 29.25 33.99 12.56
C ILE A 15 29.25 32.54 12.04
N TYR A 16 29.79 32.32 10.82
CA TYR A 16 30.44 31.05 10.43
C TYR A 16 31.06 31.08 9.00
N ILE A 17 31.67 32.21 8.60
CA ILE A 17 32.48 32.23 7.37
C ILE A 17 33.83 32.94 7.63
N LYS A 18 34.59 32.55 8.64
CA LYS A 18 35.93 33.14 8.84
C LYS A 18 37.11 32.19 9.12
N PRO A 19 37.10 30.89 9.00
CA PRO A 19 38.33 30.11 9.09
C PRO A 19 38.98 29.74 7.74
N HIS A 20 38.27 29.79 6.61
CA HIS A 20 38.83 29.26 5.34
C HIS A 20 39.59 30.26 4.48
N ILE A 21 39.47 31.57 4.69
CA ILE A 21 40.17 32.58 3.91
C ILE A 21 41.62 32.74 4.34
N ASN A 22 41.94 32.49 5.59
CA ASN A 22 43.31 32.61 6.10
C ASN A 22 44.22 31.43 5.71
N PHE A 23 43.69 30.30 5.35
CA PHE A 23 44.46 29.14 4.88
C PHE A 23 44.98 29.35 3.43
N ILE A 24 44.20 30.00 2.60
CA ILE A 24 44.56 30.27 1.19
C ILE A 24 45.62 31.41 1.11
N LYS A 25 45.60 32.38 2.03
CA LYS A 25 46.63 33.45 2.07
C LYS A 25 47.98 32.96 2.60
N SER A 26 48.03 31.93 3.43
CA SER A 26 49.30 31.35 3.93
C SER A 26 49.98 30.45 2.89
N LEU A 27 49.26 29.93 1.92
CA LEU A 27 49.81 29.05 0.89
C LEU A 27 50.44 29.82 -0.30
N LEU A 28 50.20 31.14 -0.40
CA LEU A 28 50.69 31.99 -1.51
C LEU A 28 51.96 32.79 -1.18
N LEU A 29 52.53 32.65 0.04
CA LEU A 29 53.67 33.48 0.47
C LEU A 29 54.99 32.71 0.66
N HIS A 30 55.09 31.43 0.38
CA HIS A 30 56.33 30.64 0.52
C HIS A 30 56.51 29.64 -0.61
N THR A 31 56.77 30.09 -1.84
CA THR A 31 57.53 29.28 -2.80
C THR A 31 58.19 30.18 -3.85
N HIS A 32 59.33 30.71 -3.52
CA HIS A 32 60.31 31.10 -4.51
C HIS A 32 61.14 29.87 -4.88
N THR A 33 60.78 29.17 -5.93
CA THR A 33 61.73 28.46 -6.80
C THR A 33 61.08 28.16 -8.15
N ALA A 34 61.75 28.51 -9.22
CA ALA A 34 61.30 28.35 -10.60
C ALA A 34 60.97 26.90 -11.04
N PHE A 35 61.16 25.92 -10.18
CA PHE A 35 60.90 24.51 -10.47
C PHE A 35 59.41 24.11 -10.28
N SER A 36 58.66 24.86 -9.46
CA SER A 36 57.22 24.57 -9.19
C SER A 36 56.30 24.97 -10.33
N ILE A 37 56.64 26.01 -11.09
CA ILE A 37 55.78 26.53 -12.17
C ILE A 37 55.78 25.56 -13.36
N THR A 38 56.88 24.90 -13.64
CA THR A 38 56.98 23.93 -14.76
C THR A 38 56.22 22.63 -14.50
N MET A 39 56.11 22.20 -13.24
CA MET A 39 55.28 21.05 -12.87
C MET A 39 53.79 21.40 -12.86
N ALA A 40 53.40 22.57 -12.40
CA ALA A 40 52.02 23.02 -12.42
C ALA A 40 51.49 23.21 -13.85
N LEU A 41 52.32 23.75 -14.77
CA LEU A 41 51.96 23.84 -16.17
C LEU A 41 51.89 22.48 -16.88
N ARG A 42 52.76 21.51 -16.51
CA ARG A 42 52.67 20.16 -17.05
C ARG A 42 51.46 19.40 -16.55
N SER A 43 51.04 19.60 -15.29
CA SER A 43 49.78 19.03 -14.75
C SER A 43 48.54 19.65 -15.39
N LEU A 44 48.53 20.93 -15.70
CA LEU A 44 47.43 21.59 -16.42
C LEU A 44 47.37 21.18 -17.90
N LEU A 45 48.52 20.97 -18.54
CA LEU A 45 48.56 20.48 -19.92
C LEU A 45 48.23 18.98 -20.05
N SER A 46 48.47 18.19 -19.01
CA SER A 46 48.04 16.78 -19.00
C SER A 46 46.55 16.57 -18.67
N ALA A 47 45.90 17.54 -18.02
CA ALA A 47 44.47 17.54 -17.77
C ALA A 47 43.63 18.07 -18.94
N ALA A 48 44.25 18.83 -19.87
CA ALA A 48 43.54 19.39 -21.02
C ALA A 48 42.88 18.34 -21.94
N PRO A 49 43.47 17.16 -22.21
CA PRO A 49 42.80 16.15 -23.01
C PRO A 49 41.63 15.48 -22.26
N PHE A 50 41.64 15.47 -20.91
CA PHE A 50 40.50 14.94 -20.13
C PHE A 50 39.34 15.94 -20.03
N LEU A 51 39.62 17.22 -20.04
CA LEU A 51 38.59 18.27 -20.12
C LEU A 51 37.98 18.40 -21.53
N ALA A 52 38.74 18.07 -22.57
CA ALA A 52 38.20 18.03 -23.94
C ALA A 52 37.33 16.78 -24.21
N LEU A 53 37.44 15.72 -23.38
CA LEU A 53 36.58 14.51 -23.45
C LEU A 53 35.31 14.66 -22.63
N ALA A 54 35.16 15.72 -21.84
CA ALA A 54 33.90 16.07 -21.16
C ALA A 54 32.96 16.92 -22.04
N HIS A 55 33.18 16.97 -23.34
CA HIS A 55 32.11 17.32 -24.26
C HIS A 55 31.08 16.20 -24.16
N THR A 56 29.92 16.53 -23.60
CA THR A 56 28.72 15.78 -23.79
C THR A 56 28.75 15.23 -25.21
N ARG A 57 28.85 13.92 -25.36
CA ARG A 57 28.46 13.29 -26.61
C ARG A 57 27.02 13.73 -26.79
N GLU A 58 26.81 14.77 -27.63
CA GLU A 58 25.53 14.88 -28.29
C GLU A 58 25.28 13.50 -28.85
N ILE A 59 24.28 12.84 -28.39
CA ILE A 59 23.76 11.65 -29.07
C ILE A 59 23.19 12.22 -30.36
N THR A 60 24.06 12.48 -31.32
CA THR A 60 23.60 12.66 -32.68
C THR A 60 23.08 11.32 -33.10
N PHE A 61 21.77 11.15 -33.07
CA PHE A 61 21.15 10.13 -33.87
C PHE A 61 21.78 10.24 -35.25
N PRO A 62 22.25 9.14 -35.86
CA PRO A 62 22.73 9.19 -37.22
C PRO A 62 21.68 9.95 -38.03
N PRO A 63 22.05 10.95 -38.85
CA PRO A 63 21.07 11.61 -39.67
C PRO A 63 20.31 10.48 -40.40
N VAL A 64 18.99 10.52 -40.37
CA VAL A 64 18.17 9.61 -41.14
C VAL A 64 18.39 9.95 -42.59
N THR A 65 19.58 9.54 -43.08
CA THR A 65 19.98 9.71 -44.47
C THR A 65 19.13 8.75 -45.29
N GLY A 66 18.12 9.29 -45.92
CA GLY A 66 17.33 8.51 -46.84
C GLY A 66 15.84 8.72 -46.79
N TYR A 67 15.31 9.53 -45.87
CA TYR A 67 13.94 9.98 -46.05
C TYR A 67 13.93 11.13 -47.07
N SER A 68 13.88 10.75 -48.36
CA SER A 68 13.37 11.69 -49.36
C SER A 68 11.92 11.98 -49.00
N SER A 69 11.49 13.22 -49.20
CA SER A 69 10.12 13.68 -49.00
C SER A 69 9.08 12.94 -49.86
N GLN A 70 9.44 11.84 -50.52
CA GLN A 70 8.63 10.95 -51.31
C GLN A 70 8.51 9.54 -50.72
N HIS A 71 9.15 9.24 -49.59
CA HIS A 71 8.87 8.00 -48.86
C HIS A 71 7.65 8.23 -47.99
N VAL A 72 6.49 7.94 -48.54
CA VAL A 72 5.31 7.55 -47.74
C VAL A 72 5.82 6.52 -46.73
N MET A 73 5.55 6.76 -45.44
CA MET A 73 5.81 5.78 -44.40
C MET A 73 5.35 4.41 -44.90
N PRO A 74 6.17 3.35 -44.79
CA PRO A 74 5.72 2.03 -45.21
C PRO A 74 4.36 1.76 -44.59
N GLN A 75 3.45 1.24 -45.38
CA GLN A 75 2.06 0.99 -44.94
C GLN A 75 2.03 0.12 -43.68
N ASP A 76 3.01 -0.74 -43.53
CA ASP A 76 3.26 -1.62 -42.38
C ASP A 76 3.45 -0.85 -41.06
N TRP A 77 3.83 0.44 -41.09
CA TRP A 77 3.96 1.29 -39.90
C TRP A 77 2.63 1.91 -39.45
N LEU A 78 1.63 1.93 -40.36
CA LEU A 78 0.27 2.37 -40.07
C LEU A 78 -0.54 1.26 -39.40
N ASP A 79 -0.09 0.02 -39.53
CA ASP A 79 -0.74 -1.18 -38.96
C ASP A 79 -0.09 -1.59 -37.64
N ALA A 80 0.77 -0.73 -37.02
CA ALA A 80 1.32 -0.97 -35.70
C ALA A 80 0.17 -1.00 -34.69
N ASP A 81 0.00 -2.15 -34.05
CA ASP A 81 -0.96 -2.27 -32.96
C ASP A 81 -0.52 -1.39 -31.77
N ILE A 82 -1.30 -0.35 -31.52
CA ILE A 82 -1.10 0.59 -30.40
C ILE A 82 -2.02 0.29 -29.23
N THR A 83 -2.78 -0.81 -29.29
CA THR A 83 -3.87 -1.09 -28.35
C THR A 83 -3.41 -1.85 -27.10
N HIS A 84 -2.21 -2.40 -27.10
CA HIS A 84 -1.76 -3.29 -26.03
C HIS A 84 -0.32 -3.02 -25.58
N SER A 85 -0.18 -2.20 -24.54
CA SER A 85 1.08 -2.03 -23.79
C SER A 85 0.82 -2.14 -22.29
N ARG A 86 1.68 -2.87 -21.56
CA ARG A 86 1.57 -3.00 -20.09
C ARG A 86 1.82 -1.70 -19.32
N PHE A 87 2.27 -0.64 -20.00
CA PHE A 87 2.66 0.62 -19.36
C PHE A 87 1.91 1.82 -19.94
N GLU A 88 0.77 1.58 -20.57
CA GLU A 88 -0.07 2.63 -21.17
C GLU A 88 -1.28 2.99 -20.29
N GLY A 89 -2.00 4.01 -20.73
CA GLY A 89 -3.34 4.36 -20.29
C GLY A 89 -3.43 4.81 -18.83
N LEU A 90 -4.61 4.65 -18.27
CA LEU A 90 -4.86 4.92 -16.85
C LEU A 90 -4.26 3.81 -15.99
N MET A 91 -3.63 4.21 -14.89
CA MET A 91 -3.08 3.27 -13.93
C MET A 91 -4.19 2.72 -13.03
N THR A 92 -4.78 1.61 -13.44
CA THR A 92 -5.71 0.81 -12.64
C THR A 92 -5.01 -0.46 -12.14
N PHE A 93 -5.58 -1.13 -11.15
CA PHE A 93 -5.04 -2.40 -10.68
C PHE A 93 -5.14 -3.46 -11.78
N ALA A 94 -4.02 -4.11 -12.10
CA ALA A 94 -3.91 -5.17 -13.10
C ALA A 94 -4.60 -4.86 -14.46
N HIS A 95 -4.67 -3.58 -14.85
CA HIS A 95 -5.36 -3.08 -16.04
C HIS A 95 -6.87 -3.37 -16.08
N PHE A 96 -7.51 -3.64 -14.94
CA PHE A 96 -8.96 -3.73 -14.90
C PHE A 96 -9.62 -2.44 -15.38
N PRO A 97 -10.80 -2.51 -16.00
CA PRO A 97 -11.52 -1.34 -16.47
C PRO A 97 -11.79 -0.35 -15.33
N TYR A 98 -11.49 0.92 -15.55
CA TYR A 98 -11.95 1.97 -14.64
C TYR A 98 -13.46 2.18 -14.78
N VAL A 99 -14.17 2.13 -13.67
CA VAL A 99 -15.59 2.47 -13.58
C VAL A 99 -15.80 3.53 -12.52
N HIS A 100 -16.53 4.59 -12.83
CA HIS A 100 -16.87 5.61 -11.85
C HIS A 100 -17.94 5.09 -10.89
N CYS A 101 -17.57 4.16 -10.02
CA CYS A 101 -18.49 3.50 -9.09
C CYS A 101 -19.16 4.48 -8.12
N LEU A 102 -18.52 5.62 -7.83
CA LEU A 102 -19.03 6.68 -6.95
C LEU A 102 -19.92 7.69 -7.68
N ALA A 103 -20.30 7.42 -8.93
CA ALA A 103 -21.20 8.28 -9.70
C ALA A 103 -22.49 8.61 -8.92
N PRO A 104 -23.03 9.82 -9.05
CA PRO A 104 -24.25 10.25 -8.39
C PRO A 104 -25.43 9.31 -8.65
N LYS A 105 -26.38 9.26 -7.70
CA LYS A 105 -27.59 8.45 -7.84
C LYS A 105 -28.37 8.85 -9.11
N GLY A 106 -28.74 7.85 -9.92
CA GLY A 106 -29.45 8.05 -11.19
C GLY A 106 -28.53 8.13 -12.42
N GLN A 107 -27.22 8.24 -12.23
CA GLN A 107 -26.29 8.04 -13.32
C GLN A 107 -26.05 6.54 -13.54
N HIS A 108 -26.06 6.13 -14.80
CA HIS A 108 -25.82 4.73 -15.17
C HIS A 108 -24.38 4.31 -14.83
N VAL A 109 -24.25 3.21 -14.11
CA VAL A 109 -22.99 2.52 -13.84
C VAL A 109 -23.17 1.07 -14.28
N GLU A 110 -22.27 0.58 -15.11
CA GLU A 110 -22.34 -0.82 -15.54
C GLU A 110 -22.20 -1.77 -14.36
N PRO A 111 -22.99 -2.86 -14.30
CA PRO A 111 -22.89 -3.87 -13.26
C PRO A 111 -21.49 -4.50 -13.19
N PHE A 112 -21.03 -4.83 -11.99
CA PHE A 112 -19.76 -5.50 -11.73
C PHE A 112 -19.86 -6.37 -10.47
N ASP A 113 -19.01 -7.37 -10.36
CA ASP A 113 -19.06 -8.35 -9.26
C ASP A 113 -18.02 -8.09 -8.18
N ILE A 114 -16.84 -7.59 -8.58
CA ILE A 114 -15.74 -7.26 -7.67
C ILE A 114 -15.26 -5.83 -7.99
N ALA A 115 -15.17 -5.01 -6.95
CA ALA A 115 -14.67 -3.65 -7.01
C ALA A 115 -13.33 -3.51 -6.31
N ILE A 116 -12.35 -2.93 -6.98
CA ILE A 116 -11.12 -2.44 -6.36
C ILE A 116 -11.36 -0.97 -5.98
N LEU A 117 -11.30 -0.65 -4.70
CA LEU A 117 -11.54 0.71 -4.18
C LEU A 117 -10.35 1.20 -3.38
N GLY A 118 -9.76 2.32 -3.75
CA GLY A 118 -8.69 2.95 -2.99
C GLY A 118 -9.22 3.78 -1.81
N ALA A 119 -8.53 3.70 -0.67
CA ALA A 119 -8.83 4.46 0.56
C ALA A 119 -7.59 5.24 1.02
N PRO A 120 -7.27 6.41 0.41
CA PRO A 120 -6.05 7.18 0.65
C PRO A 120 -6.12 7.95 1.98
N PHE A 121 -5.94 7.25 3.10
CA PHE A 121 -6.03 7.80 4.46
C PHE A 121 -4.84 7.30 5.29
N ASP A 122 -4.16 8.18 6.05
CA ASP A 122 -3.04 7.80 6.91
C ASP A 122 -2.88 8.71 8.14
N THR A 123 -3.95 9.35 8.54
CA THR A 123 -3.93 10.24 9.70
C THR A 123 -4.33 9.53 11.00
N GLY A 124 -4.56 8.20 10.95
CA GLY A 124 -4.73 7.31 12.11
C GLY A 124 -3.46 6.59 12.56
N VAL A 125 -2.30 6.85 11.93
CA VAL A 125 -1.04 6.18 12.28
C VAL A 125 -0.41 6.71 13.56
N THR A 126 0.32 5.84 14.25
CA THR A 126 1.02 6.17 15.50
C THR A 126 2.53 6.39 15.31
N ALA A 127 3.08 6.11 14.14
CA ALA A 127 4.51 6.29 13.85
C ALA A 127 4.73 7.00 12.50
N ARG A 128 5.12 6.30 11.45
CA ARG A 128 5.49 6.90 10.15
C ARG A 128 4.27 7.03 9.22
N PRO A 129 3.87 8.26 8.79
CA PRO A 129 2.82 8.44 7.81
C PRO A 129 3.30 8.07 6.40
N GLY A 130 2.39 7.92 5.45
CA GLY A 130 2.69 7.63 4.03
C GLY A 130 1.75 6.61 3.41
N ALA A 131 0.95 5.91 4.22
CA ALA A 131 0.03 4.89 3.73
C ALA A 131 -1.10 5.47 2.85
N ARG A 132 -1.40 6.78 2.89
CA ARG A 132 -2.35 7.40 1.95
C ARG A 132 -1.93 7.26 0.48
N PHE A 133 -0.66 7.01 0.21
CA PHE A 133 -0.14 6.74 -1.14
C PHE A 133 -0.15 5.25 -1.49
N GLY A 134 -0.57 4.40 -0.54
CA GLY A 134 -0.70 2.95 -0.72
C GLY A 134 -1.52 2.54 -1.93
N PRO A 135 -2.75 3.07 -2.13
CA PRO A 135 -3.57 2.70 -3.29
C PRO A 135 -2.87 2.91 -4.62
N GLY A 136 -2.21 4.06 -4.80
CA GLY A 136 -1.43 4.36 -6.00
C GLY A 136 -0.21 3.45 -6.15
N GLY A 137 0.50 3.16 -5.06
CA GLY A 137 1.66 2.26 -5.05
C GLY A 137 1.28 0.82 -5.40
N ILE A 138 0.20 0.29 -4.83
CA ILE A 138 -0.29 -1.07 -5.12
C ILE A 138 -0.69 -1.20 -6.59
N ARG A 139 -1.39 -0.19 -7.17
CA ARG A 139 -1.69 -0.16 -8.61
C ARG A 139 -0.42 -0.12 -9.46
N ALA A 140 0.59 0.67 -9.06
CA ALA A 140 1.88 0.69 -9.73
C ALA A 140 2.57 -0.69 -9.68
N GLY A 141 2.54 -1.37 -8.54
CA GLY A 141 3.07 -2.73 -8.37
C GLY A 141 2.37 -3.75 -9.26
N SER A 142 1.09 -3.55 -9.58
CA SER A 142 0.30 -4.47 -10.41
C SER A 142 0.47 -4.29 -11.93
N ARG A 143 1.23 -3.29 -12.40
CA ARG A 143 1.32 -2.96 -13.85
C ARG A 143 1.80 -4.09 -14.75
N ARG A 144 2.50 -5.08 -14.21
CA ARG A 144 2.92 -6.28 -14.96
C ARG A 144 1.87 -7.37 -15.00
N MET A 145 0.84 -7.26 -14.16
CA MET A 145 -0.31 -8.16 -14.14
C MET A 145 -1.30 -7.73 -15.23
N SER A 146 -2.01 -8.68 -15.78
CA SER A 146 -3.04 -8.42 -16.78
C SER A 146 -4.01 -9.62 -16.81
N PRO A 147 -5.32 -9.40 -16.94
CA PRO A 147 -6.27 -10.49 -17.10
C PRO A 147 -5.90 -11.44 -18.25
N ASP A 148 -5.43 -10.90 -19.36
CA ASP A 148 -5.06 -11.72 -20.54
C ASP A 148 -3.80 -12.57 -20.32
N ALA A 149 -3.00 -12.27 -19.32
CA ALA A 149 -1.76 -12.98 -19.00
C ALA A 149 -1.71 -13.44 -17.53
N GLY A 150 -2.88 -13.63 -16.91
CA GLY A 150 -3.05 -13.98 -15.49
C GLY A 150 -3.08 -15.47 -15.17
N TRP A 151 -2.58 -16.35 -16.07
CA TRP A 151 -2.54 -17.79 -15.78
C TRP A 151 -1.55 -18.11 -14.68
N SER A 152 -2.08 -18.56 -13.53
CA SER A 152 -1.27 -18.97 -12.39
C SER A 152 -0.69 -20.37 -12.59
N ILE A 153 0.64 -20.49 -12.47
CA ILE A 153 1.32 -21.80 -12.50
C ILE A 153 1.07 -22.60 -11.23
N TYR A 154 0.63 -21.97 -10.14
CA TYR A 154 0.36 -22.62 -8.85
C TYR A 154 -1.03 -23.25 -8.81
N THR A 155 -2.04 -22.55 -9.31
CA THR A 155 -3.44 -23.02 -9.31
C THR A 155 -3.83 -23.69 -10.61
N GLY A 156 -3.13 -23.41 -11.73
CA GLY A 156 -3.49 -23.89 -13.08
C GLY A 156 -4.73 -23.19 -13.64
N GLU A 157 -5.05 -21.99 -13.19
CA GLU A 157 -6.25 -21.22 -13.54
C GLU A 157 -5.90 -19.77 -13.82
N ASN A 158 -6.79 -19.05 -14.50
CA ASN A 158 -6.73 -17.60 -14.64
C ASN A 158 -7.91 -16.96 -13.92
N LEU A 159 -7.74 -16.68 -12.64
CA LEU A 159 -8.79 -16.14 -11.79
C LEU A 159 -9.08 -14.64 -12.02
N LEU A 160 -8.21 -13.94 -12.79
CA LEU A 160 -8.45 -12.56 -13.19
C LEU A 160 -9.40 -12.44 -14.38
N LEU A 161 -9.62 -13.55 -15.12
CA LEU A 161 -10.47 -13.63 -16.31
C LEU A 161 -11.39 -14.86 -16.20
N ASP A 162 -12.11 -14.96 -15.11
CA ASP A 162 -13.10 -16.02 -14.87
C ASP A 162 -14.52 -15.43 -14.99
N TRP A 163 -15.49 -15.93 -14.24
CA TRP A 163 -16.88 -15.50 -14.27
C TRP A 163 -17.11 -14.06 -13.79
N ALA A 164 -16.29 -13.56 -12.86
CA ALA A 164 -16.49 -12.26 -12.19
C ALA A 164 -16.06 -11.09 -13.08
N LYS A 165 -16.94 -10.10 -13.23
CA LYS A 165 -16.56 -8.80 -13.79
C LYS A 165 -15.89 -7.96 -12.70
N ILE A 166 -14.57 -7.78 -12.84
CA ILE A 166 -13.74 -7.03 -11.89
C ILE A 166 -13.50 -5.62 -12.46
N VAL A 167 -13.64 -4.60 -11.62
CA VAL A 167 -13.42 -3.20 -12.01
C VAL A 167 -12.57 -2.45 -10.98
N ASP A 168 -11.85 -1.43 -11.41
CA ASP A 168 -11.19 -0.47 -10.53
C ASP A 168 -12.06 0.80 -10.43
N CYS A 169 -12.49 1.12 -9.22
CA CYS A 169 -13.34 2.28 -8.93
C CYS A 169 -12.56 3.59 -8.71
N GLY A 170 -11.23 3.54 -8.77
CA GLY A 170 -10.38 4.64 -8.33
C GLY A 170 -10.37 4.78 -6.81
N ASP A 171 -10.08 5.99 -6.32
CA ASP A 171 -9.97 6.28 -4.90
C ASP A 171 -11.22 6.97 -4.36
N ALA A 172 -11.59 6.67 -3.12
CA ALA A 172 -12.59 7.41 -2.38
C ALA A 172 -12.12 8.85 -2.14
N PRO A 173 -13.00 9.87 -2.30
CA PRO A 173 -12.63 11.28 -2.15
C PRO A 173 -12.58 11.67 -0.67
N LEU A 174 -11.48 11.35 0.01
CA LEU A 174 -11.29 11.57 1.43
C LEU A 174 -10.64 12.93 1.68
N THR A 175 -11.20 13.73 2.61
CA THR A 175 -10.54 14.94 3.07
C THR A 175 -9.36 14.61 3.97
N PHE A 176 -8.27 15.35 3.85
CA PHE A 176 -7.10 15.25 4.73
C PHE A 176 -7.12 16.29 5.87
N LEU A 177 -8.19 17.09 5.97
CA LEU A 177 -8.31 18.18 6.95
C LEU A 177 -9.04 17.78 8.23
N ASP A 178 -9.88 16.75 8.16
CA ASP A 178 -10.68 16.25 9.29
C ASP A 178 -10.92 14.75 9.14
N ASN A 179 -10.34 13.97 10.04
CA ASN A 179 -10.41 12.51 9.98
C ASN A 179 -11.83 11.97 10.24
N THR A 180 -12.61 12.62 11.10
CA THR A 180 -14.00 12.21 11.35
C THR A 180 -14.82 12.34 10.06
N VAL A 181 -14.62 13.43 9.33
CA VAL A 181 -15.25 13.63 8.03
C VAL A 181 -14.70 12.63 7.01
N ALA A 182 -13.38 12.39 6.98
CA ALA A 182 -12.76 11.43 6.06
C ALA A 182 -13.31 10.01 6.24
N LEU A 183 -13.43 9.52 7.47
CA LEU A 183 -14.00 8.20 7.74
C LEU A 183 -15.48 8.11 7.37
N LYS A 184 -16.27 9.18 7.59
CA LYS A 184 -17.65 9.25 7.10
C LYS A 184 -17.73 9.23 5.56
N GLN A 185 -16.80 9.91 4.88
CA GLN A 185 -16.70 9.86 3.42
C GLN A 185 -16.37 8.44 2.95
N LEU A 186 -15.48 7.73 3.65
CA LEU A 186 -15.14 6.35 3.34
C LEU A 186 -16.32 5.41 3.59
N ASP A 187 -17.04 5.55 4.73
CA ASP A 187 -18.29 4.80 5.00
C ASP A 187 -19.29 4.98 3.84
N GLN A 188 -19.48 6.22 3.37
CA GLN A 188 -20.37 6.51 2.25
C GLN A 188 -19.87 5.92 0.94
N ALA A 189 -18.55 5.97 0.67
CA ALA A 189 -17.97 5.37 -0.53
C ALA A 189 -18.21 3.86 -0.57
N HIS A 190 -17.95 3.16 0.53
CA HIS A 190 -18.25 1.74 0.65
C HIS A 190 -19.73 1.42 0.44
N GLN A 191 -20.63 2.20 1.06
CA GLN A 191 -22.09 2.03 0.88
C GLN A 191 -22.52 2.22 -0.58
N ILE A 192 -21.99 3.23 -1.25
CA ILE A 192 -22.34 3.51 -2.66
C ILE A 192 -21.85 2.34 -3.53
N VAL A 193 -20.60 1.92 -3.38
CA VAL A 193 -20.04 0.84 -4.20
C VAL A 193 -20.75 -0.49 -3.94
N SER A 194 -20.99 -0.85 -2.68
CA SER A 194 -21.69 -2.09 -2.31
C SER A 194 -23.17 -2.11 -2.68
N SER A 195 -23.78 -0.94 -2.96
CA SER A 195 -25.16 -0.85 -3.43
C SER A 195 -25.32 -0.89 -4.96
N ARG A 196 -24.21 -0.99 -5.71
CA ARG A 196 -24.28 -1.14 -7.18
C ARG A 196 -24.79 -2.51 -7.58
N GLU A 197 -25.31 -2.59 -8.79
CA GLU A 197 -25.78 -3.84 -9.36
C GLU A 197 -24.61 -4.78 -9.67
N THR A 198 -24.80 -6.08 -9.41
CA THR A 198 -23.85 -7.12 -9.79
C THR A 198 -24.18 -7.66 -11.18
N ASN A 199 -23.19 -8.19 -11.86
CA ASN A 199 -23.35 -8.91 -13.11
C ASN A 199 -23.80 -10.37 -12.87
N SER A 200 -23.48 -10.91 -11.68
CA SER A 200 -23.84 -12.27 -11.27
C SER A 200 -25.29 -12.36 -10.82
N THR A 201 -25.95 -13.49 -11.13
CA THR A 201 -27.26 -13.85 -10.60
C THR A 201 -27.20 -14.49 -9.21
N GLN A 202 -26.03 -14.92 -8.79
CA GLN A 202 -25.83 -15.62 -7.49
C GLN A 202 -25.59 -14.63 -6.34
N HIS A 203 -24.97 -13.48 -6.63
CA HIS A 203 -24.64 -12.46 -5.64
C HIS A 203 -25.45 -11.19 -5.89
N LYS A 204 -26.05 -10.64 -4.84
CA LYS A 204 -26.85 -9.40 -4.93
C LYS A 204 -26.04 -8.12 -4.70
N THR A 205 -24.82 -8.26 -4.24
CA THR A 205 -23.98 -7.15 -3.81
C THR A 205 -22.56 -7.39 -4.28
N PRO A 206 -21.92 -6.40 -4.93
CA PRO A 206 -20.52 -6.50 -5.30
C PRO A 206 -19.65 -6.70 -4.07
N LYS A 207 -18.63 -7.54 -4.18
CA LYS A 207 -17.59 -7.68 -3.16
C LYS A 207 -16.53 -6.61 -3.38
N ILE A 208 -16.00 -6.04 -2.30
CA ILE A 208 -15.01 -4.95 -2.38
C ILE A 208 -13.67 -5.44 -1.87
N ILE A 209 -12.61 -5.18 -2.64
CA ILE A 209 -11.23 -5.25 -2.18
C ILE A 209 -10.74 -3.81 -2.03
N THR A 210 -10.40 -3.42 -0.82
CA THR A 210 -9.92 -2.07 -0.53
C THR A 210 -8.39 -2.04 -0.64
N LEU A 211 -7.87 -1.16 -1.48
CA LEU A 211 -6.47 -0.76 -1.43
C LEU A 211 -6.37 0.31 -0.36
N GLY A 212 -5.89 -0.07 0.82
CA GLY A 212 -5.98 0.78 1.98
C GLY A 212 -4.94 1.88 2.04
N GLY A 213 -5.24 2.81 2.89
CA GLY A 213 -4.35 3.66 3.62
C GLY A 213 -3.84 2.95 4.87
N ASP A 214 -3.91 3.62 6.03
CA ASP A 214 -3.66 2.98 7.30
C ASP A 214 -4.80 2.02 7.70
N HIS A 215 -4.56 1.17 8.69
CA HIS A 215 -5.49 0.11 9.07
C HIS A 215 -6.84 0.61 9.61
N THR A 216 -6.97 1.89 9.99
CA THR A 216 -8.26 2.49 10.39
C THR A 216 -9.30 2.37 9.28
N THR A 217 -8.89 2.33 8.00
CA THR A 217 -9.79 2.24 6.84
C THR A 217 -10.63 0.97 6.82
N THR A 218 -10.16 -0.12 7.41
CA THR A 218 -10.85 -1.40 7.51
C THR A 218 -12.16 -1.30 8.32
N LEU A 219 -12.25 -0.35 9.27
CA LEU A 219 -13.49 -0.14 10.03
C LEU A 219 -14.67 0.21 9.11
N SER A 220 -14.45 1.07 8.12
CA SER A 220 -15.48 1.43 7.14
C SER A 220 -15.89 0.23 6.26
N ALA A 221 -14.93 -0.59 5.87
CA ALA A 221 -15.18 -1.81 5.11
C ALA A 221 -16.00 -2.83 5.93
N LEU A 222 -15.68 -3.02 7.21
CA LEU A 222 -16.43 -3.90 8.12
C LEU A 222 -17.85 -3.42 8.37
N ARG A 223 -18.08 -2.11 8.49
CA ARG A 223 -19.45 -1.53 8.60
C ARG A 223 -20.26 -1.82 7.33
N SER A 224 -19.66 -1.67 6.16
CA SER A 224 -20.30 -2.03 4.89
C SER A 224 -20.57 -3.52 4.77
N ALA A 225 -19.62 -4.37 5.15
CA ALA A 225 -19.79 -5.81 5.18
C ALA A 225 -20.94 -6.23 6.10
N TYR A 226 -20.99 -5.69 7.31
CA TYR A 226 -22.08 -5.95 8.25
C TYR A 226 -23.45 -5.60 7.70
N HIS A 227 -23.57 -4.50 6.97
CA HIS A 227 -24.83 -4.05 6.37
C HIS A 227 -25.43 -5.09 5.41
N HIS A 228 -24.59 -5.79 4.66
CA HIS A 228 -25.03 -6.75 3.63
C HIS A 228 -25.02 -8.21 4.10
N TRP A 229 -24.11 -8.58 4.98
CA TRP A 229 -23.88 -9.98 5.37
C TRP A 229 -24.05 -10.26 6.87
N GLY A 230 -24.30 -9.23 7.69
CA GLY A 230 -24.30 -9.34 9.15
C GLY A 230 -22.88 -9.49 9.69
N GLN A 231 -22.77 -10.04 10.91
CA GLN A 231 -21.45 -10.26 11.54
C GLN A 231 -20.57 -11.21 10.73
N VAL A 232 -19.32 -10.84 10.56
CA VAL A 232 -18.31 -11.61 9.85
C VAL A 232 -17.18 -12.05 10.77
N SER A 233 -16.53 -13.16 10.48
CA SER A 233 -15.23 -13.48 11.08
C SER A 233 -14.14 -12.73 10.35
N VAL A 234 -13.19 -12.16 11.07
CA VAL A 234 -12.04 -11.48 10.50
C VAL A 234 -10.82 -12.39 10.59
N ILE A 235 -10.18 -12.64 9.44
CA ILE A 235 -8.81 -13.14 9.39
C ILE A 235 -7.92 -11.92 9.20
N HIS A 236 -7.13 -11.62 10.21
CA HIS A 236 -6.29 -10.44 10.32
C HIS A 236 -4.82 -10.83 10.25
N PHE A 237 -4.20 -10.58 9.11
CA PHE A 237 -2.76 -10.78 8.91
C PHE A 237 -2.03 -9.50 9.29
N ASP A 238 -1.25 -9.56 10.36
CA ASP A 238 -0.64 -8.36 10.96
C ASP A 238 0.49 -8.75 11.94
N SER A 239 1.40 -7.85 12.17
CA SER A 239 2.35 -7.93 13.28
C SER A 239 1.75 -7.46 14.62
N HIS A 240 0.69 -6.66 14.58
CA HIS A 240 0.01 -6.02 15.70
C HIS A 240 -1.37 -6.65 15.97
N ILE A 241 -1.94 -6.40 17.15
CA ILE A 241 -3.25 -6.94 17.52
C ILE A 241 -4.43 -6.05 17.10
N ASP A 242 -4.23 -4.76 16.98
CA ASP A 242 -5.20 -3.73 16.58
C ASP A 242 -6.56 -3.74 17.33
N THR A 243 -6.59 -4.49 18.41
CA THR A 243 -7.69 -4.57 19.36
C THR A 243 -7.42 -3.75 20.64
N TRP A 244 -6.44 -2.81 20.61
CA TRP A 244 -6.20 -1.98 21.76
C TRP A 244 -7.45 -1.18 22.14
N ASP A 245 -7.69 -1.14 23.44
CA ASP A 245 -8.69 -0.26 24.03
C ASP A 245 -8.36 1.19 23.69
N PRO A 246 -9.30 1.97 23.09
CA PRO A 246 -9.09 3.39 22.78
C PRO A 246 -8.60 4.23 23.97
N ASP A 247 -8.93 3.87 25.21
CA ASP A 247 -8.41 4.52 26.41
C ASP A 247 -6.93 4.24 26.68
N VAL A 248 -6.38 3.19 26.05
CA VAL A 248 -4.95 2.80 26.17
C VAL A 248 -4.13 3.40 25.04
N LEU A 249 -4.58 3.23 23.81
CA LEU A 249 -3.90 3.74 22.63
C LEU A 249 -4.68 4.94 22.07
N GLY A 250 -4.25 6.15 22.44
CA GLY A 250 -4.90 7.41 22.06
C GLY A 250 -5.87 7.95 23.12
N GLY A 251 -5.99 7.26 24.27
CA GLY A 251 -6.93 7.60 25.32
C GLY A 251 -6.74 8.95 25.97
N GLY A 252 -7.84 9.62 26.26
CA GLY A 252 -7.88 10.86 27.04
C GLY A 252 -7.50 12.15 26.30
N ILE A 253 -6.92 12.08 25.10
CA ILE A 253 -6.56 13.28 24.32
C ILE A 253 -7.83 13.87 23.67
N SER A 254 -8.59 13.04 22.96
CA SER A 254 -9.88 13.39 22.40
C SER A 254 -10.63 12.11 22.01
N HIS A 255 -11.95 12.19 21.85
CA HIS A 255 -12.74 11.07 21.28
C HIS A 255 -12.15 10.60 19.93
N TYR A 256 -11.66 11.54 19.17
CA TYR A 256 -11.07 11.34 17.87
C TYR A 256 -9.74 10.56 17.92
N ALA A 257 -8.85 10.86 18.89
CA ALA A 257 -7.58 10.16 19.03
C ALA A 257 -7.74 8.67 19.41
N GLY A 258 -8.91 8.28 19.90
CA GLY A 258 -9.25 6.89 20.18
C GLY A 258 -9.53 6.06 18.91
N VAL A 259 -9.76 6.68 17.75
CA VAL A 259 -10.01 6.00 16.47
C VAL A 259 -8.73 6.04 15.65
N ASN A 260 -7.98 4.96 15.65
CA ASN A 260 -6.69 4.86 14.97
C ASN A 260 -6.42 3.42 14.50
N HIS A 261 -5.33 3.20 13.80
CA HIS A 261 -4.99 1.91 13.22
C HIS A 261 -4.86 0.78 14.23
N GLY A 262 -4.48 1.08 15.48
CA GLY A 262 -4.35 0.05 16.53
C GLY A 262 -5.62 -0.22 17.33
N THR A 263 -6.73 0.52 17.08
CA THR A 263 -7.96 0.41 17.88
C THR A 263 -9.19 0.01 17.08
N PHE A 264 -9.10 -0.03 15.77
CA PHE A 264 -10.26 -0.21 14.89
C PHE A 264 -10.97 -1.55 15.10
N LEU A 265 -10.26 -2.64 15.43
CA LEU A 265 -10.87 -3.94 15.72
C LEU A 265 -11.59 -3.96 17.07
N HIS A 266 -11.08 -3.24 18.08
CA HIS A 266 -11.83 -3.02 19.32
C HIS A 266 -13.15 -2.30 19.03
N ILE A 267 -13.11 -1.24 18.23
CA ILE A 267 -14.30 -0.47 17.85
C ILE A 267 -15.26 -1.33 17.04
N ALA A 268 -14.76 -2.11 16.09
CA ALA A 268 -15.58 -3.04 15.31
C ALA A 268 -16.28 -4.09 16.19
N HIS A 269 -15.62 -4.55 17.25
CA HIS A 269 -16.24 -5.44 18.24
C HIS A 269 -17.34 -4.71 19.03
N GLU A 270 -17.08 -3.51 19.55
CA GLU A 270 -18.07 -2.73 20.31
C GLU A 270 -19.29 -2.34 19.44
N GLU A 271 -19.09 -2.09 18.16
CA GLU A 271 -20.17 -1.87 17.19
C GLU A 271 -20.91 -3.17 16.82
N GLY A 272 -20.44 -4.33 17.26
CA GLY A 272 -21.05 -5.63 16.97
C GLY A 272 -20.90 -6.08 15.51
N LEU A 273 -19.86 -5.63 14.81
CA LEU A 273 -19.64 -5.92 13.39
C LEU A 273 -19.00 -7.29 13.16
N ILE A 274 -18.22 -7.77 14.12
CA ILE A 274 -17.37 -8.95 13.97
C ILE A 274 -17.76 -10.06 14.94
N ARG A 275 -17.48 -11.31 14.54
CA ARG A 275 -17.73 -12.52 15.33
C ARG A 275 -16.58 -12.82 16.27
N ASN A 276 -16.89 -13.55 17.35
CA ASN A 276 -15.89 -14.10 18.27
C ASN A 276 -15.13 -15.33 17.72
N THR A 277 -15.22 -15.58 16.43
CA THR A 277 -14.49 -16.61 15.68
C THR A 277 -13.40 -16.00 14.78
N SER A 278 -12.97 -14.79 15.10
CA SER A 278 -11.90 -14.09 14.38
C SER A 278 -10.52 -14.59 14.79
N MET A 279 -9.51 -14.37 13.93
CA MET A 279 -8.14 -14.85 14.12
C MET A 279 -7.11 -13.85 13.63
N HIS A 280 -6.11 -13.57 14.46
CA HIS A 280 -4.88 -12.90 14.06
C HIS A 280 -3.85 -13.90 13.55
N ALA A 281 -3.04 -13.50 12.57
CA ALA A 281 -1.97 -14.30 12.02
C ALA A 281 -0.72 -13.45 11.72
N GLY A 282 0.41 -13.78 12.36
CA GLY A 282 1.67 -13.06 12.20
C GLY A 282 2.08 -12.22 13.41
N ILE A 283 1.33 -12.25 14.49
CA ILE A 283 1.52 -11.38 15.67
C ILE A 283 2.92 -11.54 16.28
N ARG A 284 3.60 -10.41 16.47
CA ARG A 284 4.94 -10.37 17.08
C ARG A 284 5.27 -9.05 17.78
N ALA A 285 4.51 -7.99 17.52
CA ALA A 285 4.71 -6.71 18.17
C ALA A 285 4.45 -6.80 19.68
N PRO A 286 5.17 -6.02 20.50
CA PRO A 286 4.94 -5.95 21.93
C PRO A 286 3.59 -5.27 22.23
N VAL A 287 2.96 -5.67 23.33
CA VAL A 287 1.74 -5.04 23.84
C VAL A 287 2.06 -4.06 24.97
N ALA A 288 1.22 -3.05 25.15
CA ALA A 288 1.43 -2.00 26.17
C ALA A 288 1.17 -2.54 27.59
N ARG A 289 0.08 -3.30 27.78
CA ARG A 289 -0.31 -3.89 29.07
C ARG A 289 -0.25 -5.42 28.98
N PRO A 290 0.77 -6.10 29.55
CA PRO A 290 1.08 -7.51 29.28
C PRO A 290 -0.09 -8.49 29.40
N LYS A 291 -0.99 -8.27 30.36
CA LYS A 291 -2.18 -9.13 30.55
C LYS A 291 -3.50 -8.43 30.14
N GLY A 292 -3.49 -7.10 30.16
CA GLY A 292 -4.68 -6.30 29.87
C GLY A 292 -5.07 -6.37 28.40
N ASP A 293 -4.09 -6.14 27.53
CA ASP A 293 -4.32 -6.07 26.10
C ASP A 293 -4.66 -7.44 25.51
N VAL A 294 -3.97 -8.52 25.93
CA VAL A 294 -4.29 -9.89 25.51
C VAL A 294 -5.70 -10.32 25.98
N ARG A 295 -6.12 -9.91 27.18
CA ARG A 295 -7.49 -10.20 27.65
C ARG A 295 -8.53 -9.42 26.85
N ASN A 296 -8.23 -8.17 26.51
CA ASN A 296 -9.09 -7.37 25.66
C ASN A 296 -9.20 -7.95 24.25
N ASP A 297 -8.09 -8.43 23.70
CA ASP A 297 -8.04 -9.13 22.43
C ASP A 297 -8.96 -10.37 22.40
N ILE A 298 -8.86 -11.21 23.39
CA ILE A 298 -9.76 -12.37 23.54
C ILE A 298 -11.22 -11.92 23.70
N ARG A 299 -11.50 -10.86 24.44
CA ARG A 299 -12.84 -10.27 24.60
C ARG A 299 -13.39 -9.79 23.26
N CYS A 300 -12.55 -9.20 22.42
CA CYS A 300 -12.90 -8.78 21.06
C CYS A 300 -13.12 -9.97 20.09
N GLY A 301 -12.95 -11.20 20.56
CA GLY A 301 -13.29 -12.41 19.80
C GLY A 301 -12.13 -13.01 19.02
N PHE A 302 -10.90 -12.57 19.26
CA PHE A 302 -9.71 -13.05 18.55
C PHE A 302 -9.00 -14.18 19.29
N GLN A 303 -8.41 -15.06 18.51
CA GLN A 303 -7.27 -15.89 18.85
C GLN A 303 -6.10 -15.48 17.95
N MET A 304 -4.88 -15.90 18.29
CA MET A 304 -3.71 -15.49 17.52
C MET A 304 -2.77 -16.63 17.16
N ILE A 305 -2.24 -16.57 15.94
CA ILE A 305 -1.08 -17.32 15.47
C ILE A 305 0.09 -16.34 15.49
N LYS A 306 1.10 -16.61 16.31
CA LYS A 306 2.29 -15.76 16.37
C LYS A 306 3.18 -16.00 15.16
N ALA A 307 3.96 -14.99 14.75
CA ALA A 307 4.82 -15.11 13.58
C ALA A 307 5.71 -16.36 13.62
N ARG A 308 6.36 -16.64 14.77
CA ARG A 308 7.26 -17.80 14.96
C ARG A 308 6.55 -19.15 15.07
N ASP A 309 5.22 -19.18 15.14
CA ASP A 309 4.49 -20.44 15.17
C ASP A 309 4.62 -21.19 13.83
N ILE A 310 4.82 -20.47 12.73
CA ILE A 310 5.04 -21.04 11.40
C ILE A 310 6.24 -22.02 11.37
N ASP A 311 7.29 -21.75 12.14
CA ASP A 311 8.48 -22.63 12.24
C ASP A 311 8.17 -24.00 12.82
N ARG A 312 7.06 -24.11 13.59
CA ARG A 312 6.65 -25.34 14.27
C ARG A 312 5.54 -26.08 13.54
N ILE A 313 4.56 -25.34 12.99
CA ILE A 313 3.37 -25.94 12.37
C ILE A 313 3.42 -25.87 10.84
N GLY A 314 4.33 -25.10 10.28
CA GLY A 314 4.44 -24.86 8.83
C GLY A 314 3.27 -24.07 8.28
N VAL A 315 3.35 -23.74 6.99
CA VAL A 315 2.28 -23.04 6.24
C VAL A 315 0.96 -23.84 6.35
N SER A 316 1.00 -25.15 6.18
CA SER A 316 -0.21 -26.02 6.24
C SER A 316 -0.91 -25.94 7.59
N GLY A 317 -0.14 -25.94 8.69
CA GLY A 317 -0.74 -25.82 10.03
C GLY A 317 -1.32 -24.45 10.32
N VAL A 318 -0.78 -23.37 9.71
CA VAL A 318 -1.38 -22.04 9.78
C VAL A 318 -2.73 -22.05 9.05
N ILE A 319 -2.77 -22.56 7.81
CA ILE A 319 -4.00 -22.66 7.01
C ILE A 319 -5.09 -23.45 7.76
N GLU A 320 -4.74 -24.63 8.30
CA GLU A 320 -5.67 -25.48 9.05
C GLU A 320 -6.28 -24.72 10.23
N LYS A 321 -5.46 -24.06 11.05
CA LYS A 321 -5.93 -23.28 12.21
C LYS A 321 -6.83 -22.11 11.82
N LEU A 322 -6.54 -21.41 10.72
CA LEU A 322 -7.37 -20.32 10.21
C LEU A 322 -8.73 -20.85 9.78
N LYS A 323 -8.75 -21.91 8.96
CA LYS A 323 -10.00 -22.54 8.48
C LYS A 323 -10.84 -23.13 9.62
N GLU A 324 -10.23 -23.84 10.55
CA GLU A 324 -10.90 -24.39 11.72
C GLU A 324 -11.54 -23.29 12.57
N ARG A 325 -10.83 -22.16 12.75
CA ARG A 325 -11.30 -21.08 13.60
C ARG A 325 -12.51 -20.35 13.05
N VAL A 326 -12.51 -20.05 11.75
CA VAL A 326 -13.61 -19.31 11.12
C VAL A 326 -14.80 -20.22 10.75
N GLY A 327 -14.54 -21.52 10.53
CA GLY A 327 -15.56 -22.50 10.16
C GLY A 327 -16.36 -22.05 8.94
N ASP A 328 -17.68 -22.25 8.97
CA ASP A 328 -18.61 -21.89 7.88
C ASP A 328 -19.07 -20.41 7.94
N SER A 329 -18.38 -19.56 8.69
CA SER A 329 -18.77 -18.15 8.77
C SER A 329 -18.37 -17.38 7.51
N LYS A 330 -19.08 -16.29 7.24
CA LYS A 330 -18.61 -15.30 6.26
C LYS A 330 -17.34 -14.64 6.76
N VAL A 331 -16.35 -14.52 5.89
CA VAL A 331 -15.01 -14.09 6.23
C VAL A 331 -14.66 -12.77 5.55
N TYR A 332 -14.15 -11.83 6.32
CA TYR A 332 -13.41 -10.66 5.84
C TYR A 332 -11.93 -10.89 6.08
N ILE A 333 -11.10 -10.70 5.05
CA ILE A 333 -9.64 -10.86 5.16
C ILE A 333 -9.01 -9.47 5.12
N SER A 334 -8.31 -9.10 6.20
CA SER A 334 -7.51 -7.88 6.27
C SER A 334 -6.04 -8.22 6.31
N VAL A 335 -5.26 -7.62 5.43
CA VAL A 335 -3.82 -7.84 5.32
C VAL A 335 -3.09 -6.53 5.55
N ASP A 336 -2.55 -6.37 6.76
CA ASP A 336 -1.49 -5.40 6.98
C ASP A 336 -0.21 -5.90 6.33
N ILE A 337 0.41 -5.06 5.50
CA ILE A 337 1.62 -5.48 4.80
C ILE A 337 2.79 -5.72 5.76
N ASP A 338 2.73 -5.20 6.98
CA ASP A 338 3.75 -5.39 8.00
C ASP A 338 3.74 -6.78 8.64
N VAL A 339 2.75 -7.64 8.31
CA VAL A 339 2.82 -9.08 8.60
C VAL A 339 4.10 -9.69 8.00
N LEU A 340 4.54 -9.14 6.87
CA LEU A 340 5.81 -9.52 6.24
C LEU A 340 7.01 -8.96 7.02
N ASP A 341 8.12 -9.67 6.96
CA ASP A 341 9.38 -9.16 7.48
C ASP A 341 9.83 -7.94 6.66
N PRO A 342 10.46 -6.92 7.29
CA PRO A 342 11.00 -5.75 6.58
C PRO A 342 11.99 -6.07 5.47
N ALA A 343 12.54 -7.28 5.42
CA ALA A 343 13.35 -7.75 4.30
C ALA A 343 12.52 -7.93 3.01
N PHE A 344 11.22 -8.16 3.13
CA PHE A 344 10.29 -8.37 2.01
C PHE A 344 9.33 -7.19 1.82
N ALA A 345 8.99 -6.47 2.88
CA ALA A 345 8.10 -5.32 2.85
C ALA A 345 8.59 -4.19 3.77
N PRO A 346 9.66 -3.45 3.37
CA PRO A 346 10.17 -2.35 4.18
C PRO A 346 9.27 -1.13 4.22
N ALA A 347 8.34 -0.98 3.26
CA ALA A 347 7.55 0.23 3.08
C ALA A 347 6.23 0.17 3.84
N THR A 348 6.34 0.28 5.15
CA THR A 348 5.21 0.39 6.08
C THR A 348 5.52 1.35 7.22
N GLY A 349 4.49 1.77 7.95
CA GLY A 349 4.59 2.73 9.05
C GLY A 349 5.20 2.15 10.32
N THR A 350 4.87 0.92 10.65
CA THR A 350 5.16 0.25 11.94
C THR A 350 5.79 -1.13 11.73
N ALA A 351 6.90 -1.16 10.97
CA ALA A 351 7.60 -2.40 10.64
C ALA A 351 8.15 -3.13 11.86
N GLU A 352 7.87 -4.42 11.98
CA GLU A 352 8.38 -5.31 13.01
C GLU A 352 9.26 -6.42 12.40
N VAL A 353 10.41 -6.72 13.01
CA VAL A 353 11.34 -7.75 12.54
C VAL A 353 10.88 -9.17 12.91
N GLY A 354 11.29 -10.16 12.13
CA GLY A 354 10.93 -11.57 12.37
C GLY A 354 9.56 -11.95 11.84
N GLY A 355 9.10 -11.25 10.78
CA GLY A 355 7.85 -11.51 10.06
C GLY A 355 7.95 -12.66 9.07
N TRP A 356 6.87 -12.89 8.34
CA TRP A 356 6.80 -13.91 7.31
C TRP A 356 7.45 -13.43 6.00
N SER A 357 7.88 -14.37 5.18
CA SER A 357 8.24 -14.08 3.80
C SER A 357 6.98 -13.88 2.93
N THR A 358 7.12 -13.14 1.83
CA THR A 358 6.04 -13.00 0.84
C THR A 358 5.54 -14.36 0.35
N ARG A 359 6.46 -15.32 0.11
CA ARG A 359 6.09 -16.67 -0.32
C ARG A 359 5.22 -17.41 0.70
N GLU A 360 5.51 -17.28 2.00
CA GLU A 360 4.70 -17.92 3.05
C GLU A 360 3.31 -17.32 3.11
N LEU A 361 3.19 -15.99 3.09
CA LEU A 361 1.90 -15.31 3.09
C LEU A 361 1.06 -15.69 1.87
N LEU A 362 1.62 -15.64 0.66
CA LEU A 362 0.90 -16.02 -0.56
C LEU A 362 0.45 -17.49 -0.52
N SER A 363 1.32 -18.40 -0.06
CA SER A 363 0.96 -19.81 0.10
C SER A 363 -0.15 -20.03 1.14
N ILE A 364 -0.19 -19.21 2.19
CA ILE A 364 -1.28 -19.25 3.18
C ILE A 364 -2.57 -18.76 2.56
N LEU A 365 -2.55 -17.61 1.88
CA LEU A 365 -3.73 -17.06 1.21
C LEU A 365 -4.32 -18.05 0.20
N ASP A 366 -3.51 -18.61 -0.68
CA ASP A 366 -3.96 -19.61 -1.66
C ASP A 366 -4.58 -20.83 -0.97
N GLY A 367 -4.03 -21.24 0.18
CA GLY A 367 -4.55 -22.34 0.98
C GLY A 367 -5.89 -22.06 1.68
N LEU A 368 -6.34 -20.79 1.74
CA LEU A 368 -7.67 -20.44 2.30
C LEU A 368 -8.83 -20.68 1.32
N GLU A 369 -8.56 -21.19 0.13
CA GLU A 369 -9.59 -21.61 -0.81
C GLU A 369 -10.72 -22.43 -0.12
N GLY A 370 -11.96 -22.12 -0.49
CA GLY A 370 -13.16 -22.74 0.09
C GLY A 370 -13.79 -21.97 1.26
N LEU A 371 -13.16 -20.88 1.76
CA LEU A 371 -13.81 -19.97 2.69
C LEU A 371 -14.79 -19.04 1.96
N ASP A 372 -15.92 -18.68 2.61
CA ASP A 372 -16.86 -17.69 2.09
C ASP A 372 -16.33 -16.27 2.31
N VAL A 373 -15.36 -15.86 1.47
CA VAL A 373 -14.74 -14.53 1.53
C VAL A 373 -15.67 -13.51 0.90
N ILE A 374 -16.12 -12.54 1.70
CA ILE A 374 -17.10 -11.52 1.28
C ILE A 374 -16.47 -10.16 0.98
N GLY A 375 -15.26 -9.95 1.35
CA GLY A 375 -14.48 -8.73 1.12
C GLY A 375 -13.08 -8.86 1.72
N ALA A 376 -12.20 -7.97 1.32
CA ALA A 376 -10.82 -7.95 1.79
C ALA A 376 -10.20 -6.56 1.68
N ASP A 377 -9.05 -6.39 2.32
CA ASP A 377 -8.19 -5.22 2.09
C ASP A 377 -6.71 -5.55 2.21
N VAL A 378 -5.90 -4.63 1.70
CA VAL A 378 -4.45 -4.57 1.91
C VAL A 378 -4.11 -3.17 2.37
N VAL A 379 -3.53 -3.03 3.55
CA VAL A 379 -3.34 -1.76 4.26
C VAL A 379 -1.87 -1.52 4.66
N GLU A 380 -1.59 -0.33 5.19
CA GLU A 380 -0.30 0.12 5.73
C GLU A 380 0.85 0.14 4.70
N VAL A 381 0.55 0.03 3.40
CA VAL A 381 1.56 0.20 2.35
C VAL A 381 1.91 1.68 2.21
N ALA A 382 3.15 2.02 2.56
CA ALA A 382 3.68 3.39 2.53
C ALA A 382 4.83 3.52 1.51
N PRO A 383 4.55 3.74 0.21
CA PRO A 383 5.52 3.61 -0.89
C PRO A 383 6.75 4.49 -0.76
N ILE A 384 6.67 5.59 -0.02
CA ILE A 384 7.81 6.50 0.22
C ILE A 384 8.99 5.81 0.91
N TYR A 385 8.74 4.71 1.63
CA TYR A 385 9.78 3.95 2.33
C TYR A 385 10.22 2.71 1.55
N ASP A 386 9.72 2.49 0.32
CA ASP A 386 10.08 1.33 -0.46
C ASP A 386 11.51 1.46 -1.01
N ASN A 387 12.10 0.33 -1.28
CA ASN A 387 13.42 0.28 -1.89
C ASN A 387 13.33 0.50 -3.43
N PRO A 388 14.45 0.75 -4.12
CA PRO A 388 14.44 0.96 -5.57
C PRO A 388 13.90 -0.22 -6.40
N GLY A 389 13.76 -1.40 -5.80
CA GLY A 389 13.14 -2.58 -6.42
C GLY A 389 11.63 -2.65 -6.21
N GLU A 390 11.04 -1.69 -5.48
CA GLU A 390 9.60 -1.59 -5.24
C GLU A 390 9.01 -2.88 -4.62
N THR A 391 9.80 -3.57 -3.75
CA THR A 391 9.45 -4.90 -3.25
C THR A 391 8.16 -4.93 -2.46
N THR A 392 7.84 -3.88 -1.70
CA THR A 392 6.61 -3.82 -0.90
C THR A 392 5.38 -3.68 -1.78
N VAL A 393 5.39 -2.76 -2.74
CA VAL A 393 4.22 -2.56 -3.62
C VAL A 393 4.00 -3.76 -4.54
N LEU A 394 5.08 -4.46 -4.96
CA LEU A 394 5.00 -5.72 -5.70
C LEU A 394 4.39 -6.83 -4.84
N ALA A 395 4.82 -6.97 -3.57
CA ALA A 395 4.25 -7.94 -2.64
C ALA A 395 2.76 -7.65 -2.39
N ALA A 396 2.40 -6.40 -2.14
CA ALA A 396 1.02 -5.98 -1.92
C ALA A 396 0.13 -6.26 -3.13
N ALA A 397 0.63 -6.01 -4.35
CA ALA A 397 -0.11 -6.32 -5.57
C ALA A 397 -0.36 -7.84 -5.73
N GLN A 398 0.62 -8.69 -5.40
CA GLN A 398 0.43 -10.15 -5.39
C GLN A 398 -0.57 -10.60 -4.32
N VAL A 399 -0.57 -9.97 -3.15
CA VAL A 399 -1.57 -10.25 -2.10
C VAL A 399 -2.97 -9.92 -2.61
N VAL A 400 -3.16 -8.77 -3.28
CA VAL A 400 -4.47 -8.41 -3.87
C VAL A 400 -4.89 -9.44 -4.93
N GLU A 401 -3.97 -9.93 -5.75
CA GLU A 401 -4.26 -10.98 -6.74
C GLU A 401 -4.75 -12.28 -6.07
N SER A 402 -4.07 -12.75 -5.01
CA SER A 402 -4.52 -13.91 -4.22
C SER A 402 -5.90 -13.68 -3.59
N LEU A 403 -6.17 -12.47 -3.07
CA LEU A 403 -7.49 -12.13 -2.51
C LEU A 403 -8.60 -12.11 -3.56
N ILE A 404 -8.31 -11.62 -4.77
CA ILE A 404 -9.24 -11.72 -5.92
C ILE A 404 -9.54 -13.20 -6.18
N GLY A 405 -8.51 -14.03 -6.25
CA GLY A 405 -8.65 -15.47 -6.47
C GLY A 405 -9.56 -16.16 -5.45
N LEU A 406 -9.39 -15.84 -4.16
CA LEU A 406 -10.25 -16.38 -3.10
C LEU A 406 -11.73 -15.96 -3.27
N ILE A 407 -11.96 -14.69 -3.62
CA ILE A 407 -13.32 -14.17 -3.83
C ILE A 407 -13.98 -14.81 -5.06
N VAL A 408 -13.23 -14.97 -6.14
CA VAL A 408 -13.72 -15.62 -7.38
C VAL A 408 -14.09 -17.07 -7.10
N LYS A 409 -13.24 -17.84 -6.44
CA LYS A 409 -13.49 -19.25 -6.10
C LYS A 409 -14.63 -19.44 -5.10
N ALA A 410 -14.83 -18.51 -4.18
CA ALA A 410 -15.98 -18.55 -3.26
C ALA A 410 -17.32 -18.26 -3.94
N GLY A 411 -17.32 -17.74 -5.15
CA GLY A 411 -18.52 -17.39 -5.92
C GLY A 411 -18.79 -18.30 -7.11
N ALA A 412 -17.94 -19.30 -7.36
CA ALA A 412 -18.05 -20.24 -8.48
C ALA A 412 -19.10 -21.36 -8.24
#